data_0228acc34eb11a402c2240f2ca714deb
#
_entry.id   0228acc34eb11a402c2240f2ca714deb
#
_cell.length_a   1.000
_cell.length_b   1.000
_cell.length_c   1.000
_cell.angle_alpha   90.00
_cell.angle_beta   90.00
_cell.angle_gamma   90.00
#
_symmetry.space_group_name_H-M   'P 1'
#
loop_
_entity.id
_entity.type
_entity.pdbx_description
1 polymer ?
#
loop_
_entity_poly.entity_id
_entity_poly.type
_entity_poly.pdbx_seq_one_letter_code
_entity_poly.pdbx_strand_id
1 'polypeptide(L)'
;MSMILFLITFIVLSYVMSRYLYTVALIVPSKMDVLFSPIEKGLYKLIGTSLEHMSGKTYLKHFLCFNGLTGALAFILLLTQQWLWLNPNHNLSQSVSLAFNTAASFLTNTNLQHYAGETGLTYFTQMGVITCLMFTSAASGYSVCIAMLRRLTGMTDIIGNFYQDVVRFIIRVLIPFAFVLSIFLISQGTP
;
A
#
# COMPACT_ATOMS: atom_id res chain seq x y z
N MET A 1 11.19 18.82 29.22
CA MET A 1 11.99 19.19 28.01
C MET A 1 11.74 18.22 26.83
N SER A 2 11.76 16.91 27.04
CA SER A 2 11.55 15.89 25.98
C SER A 2 10.18 15.96 25.30
N MET A 3 9.07 16.20 26.03
CA MET A 3 7.72 16.27 25.47
C MET A 3 7.52 17.49 24.55
N ILE A 4 8.07 18.64 24.91
CA ILE A 4 8.01 19.85 24.07
C ILE A 4 8.81 19.63 22.77
N LEU A 5 10.02 19.06 22.89
CA LEU A 5 10.85 18.74 21.74
C LEU A 5 10.14 17.75 20.80
N PHE A 6 9.51 16.71 21.38
CA PHE A 6 8.71 15.75 20.60
C PHE A 6 7.57 16.43 19.83
N LEU A 7 6.80 17.30 20.49
CA LEU A 7 5.68 18.02 19.85
C LEU A 7 6.18 18.95 18.72
N ILE A 8 7.26 19.68 18.95
CA ILE A 8 7.85 20.56 17.92
C ILE A 8 8.30 19.71 16.71
N THR A 9 9.05 18.63 16.97
CA THR A 9 9.53 17.73 15.91
C THR A 9 8.35 17.14 15.13
N PHE A 10 7.31 16.68 15.82
CA PHE A 10 6.10 16.13 15.21
C PHE A 10 5.40 17.17 14.31
N ILE A 11 5.22 18.40 14.78
CA ILE A 11 4.58 19.48 14.00
C ILE A 11 5.41 19.80 12.75
N VAL A 12 6.73 19.95 12.89
CA VAL A 12 7.62 20.24 11.75
C VAL A 12 7.59 19.12 10.72
N LEU A 13 7.73 17.87 11.15
CA LEU A 13 7.67 16.70 10.24
C LEU A 13 6.30 16.58 9.57
N SER A 14 5.22 16.79 10.32
CA SER A 14 3.85 16.77 9.76
C SER A 14 3.66 17.86 8.71
N TYR A 15 4.19 19.05 8.92
CA TYR A 15 4.13 20.13 7.94
C TYR A 15 4.88 19.78 6.65
N VAL A 16 6.13 19.30 6.78
CA VAL A 16 6.94 18.91 5.62
C VAL A 16 6.25 17.77 4.86
N MET A 17 5.75 16.77 5.57
CA MET A 17 5.08 15.62 4.97
C MET A 17 3.75 16.02 4.28
N SER A 18 2.98 16.93 4.88
CA SER A 18 1.74 17.41 4.26
C SER A 18 2.00 18.14 2.94
N ARG A 19 3.05 18.93 2.86
CA ARG A 19 3.46 19.61 1.61
C ARG A 19 3.86 18.60 0.53
N TYR A 20 4.60 17.57 0.91
CA TYR A 20 4.98 16.49 -0.01
C TYR A 20 3.76 15.71 -0.50
N LEU A 21 2.90 15.26 0.41
CA LEU A 21 1.67 14.54 0.06
C LEU A 21 0.74 15.38 -0.82
N TYR A 22 0.67 16.68 -0.60
CA TYR A 22 -0.07 17.61 -1.46
C TYR A 22 0.44 17.55 -2.91
N THR A 23 1.76 17.57 -3.13
CA THR A 23 2.32 17.49 -4.50
C THR A 23 2.04 16.15 -5.15
N VAL A 24 2.06 15.06 -4.38
CA VAL A 24 1.73 13.71 -4.88
C VAL A 24 0.25 13.61 -5.21
N ALA A 25 -0.63 14.10 -4.34
CA ALA A 25 -2.08 14.01 -4.47
C ALA A 25 -2.65 14.84 -5.64
N LEU A 26 -2.15 16.05 -5.84
CA LEU A 26 -2.62 16.95 -6.90
C LEU A 26 -1.82 16.87 -8.20
N ILE A 27 -0.88 15.92 -8.28
CA ILE A 27 -0.06 15.69 -9.47
C ILE A 27 0.72 16.96 -9.87
N VAL A 28 1.16 17.74 -8.88
CA VAL A 28 1.93 18.95 -9.13
C VAL A 28 3.32 18.56 -9.65
N PRO A 29 3.80 19.15 -10.76
CA PRO A 29 5.13 18.88 -11.28
C PRO A 29 6.22 19.12 -10.24
N SER A 30 7.14 18.19 -10.12
CA SER A 30 8.25 18.25 -9.15
C SER A 30 9.55 17.74 -9.75
N LYS A 31 10.68 18.11 -9.16
CA LYS A 31 12.01 17.60 -9.56
C LYS A 31 12.10 16.06 -9.43
N MET A 32 11.30 15.47 -8.56
CA MET A 32 11.23 14.01 -8.37
C MET A 32 10.61 13.27 -9.56
N ASP A 33 9.94 13.98 -10.49
CA ASP A 33 9.32 13.36 -11.65
C ASP A 33 10.35 12.73 -12.60
N VAL A 34 11.56 13.27 -12.64
CA VAL A 34 12.67 12.70 -13.43
C VAL A 34 12.95 11.24 -13.01
N LEU A 35 12.88 10.96 -11.71
CA LEU A 35 13.15 9.63 -11.17
C LEU A 35 11.91 8.71 -11.22
N PHE A 36 10.76 9.21 -10.83
CA PHE A 36 9.58 8.36 -10.61
C PHE A 36 8.69 8.19 -11.85
N SER A 37 8.59 9.20 -12.73
CA SER A 37 7.68 9.13 -13.89
C SER A 37 7.99 8.01 -14.87
N PRO A 38 9.25 7.61 -15.16
CA PRO A 38 9.51 6.46 -16.04
C PRO A 38 8.95 5.15 -15.45
N ILE A 39 9.11 4.96 -14.14
CA ILE A 39 8.62 3.77 -13.43
C ILE A 39 7.09 3.74 -13.45
N GLU A 40 6.46 4.86 -13.11
CA GLU A 40 5.00 5.01 -13.14
C GLU A 40 4.42 4.70 -14.52
N LYS A 41 5.00 5.28 -15.59
CA LYS A 41 4.57 5.03 -16.98
C LYS A 41 4.69 3.57 -17.38
N GLY A 42 5.78 2.90 -16.96
CA GLY A 42 5.96 1.46 -17.15
C GLY A 42 4.85 0.65 -16.49
N LEU A 43 4.51 0.97 -15.25
CA LEU A 43 3.43 0.31 -14.50
C LEU A 43 2.05 0.58 -15.09
N TYR A 44 1.76 1.82 -15.49
CA TYR A 44 0.49 2.15 -16.15
C TYR A 44 0.30 1.36 -17.46
N LYS A 45 1.36 1.21 -18.23
CA LYS A 45 1.35 0.38 -19.44
C LYS A 45 1.13 -1.10 -19.12
N LEU A 46 1.77 -1.61 -18.07
CA LEU A 46 1.63 -3.00 -17.63
C LEU A 46 0.19 -3.30 -17.15
N ILE A 47 -0.39 -2.38 -16.38
CA ILE A 47 -1.77 -2.50 -15.86
C ILE A 47 -2.80 -2.27 -16.98
N GLY A 48 -2.43 -1.63 -18.08
CA GLY A 48 -3.35 -1.30 -19.17
C GLY A 48 -4.35 -0.20 -18.83
N THR A 49 -4.01 0.68 -17.86
CA THR A 49 -4.90 1.76 -17.46
C THR A 49 -4.73 3.01 -18.31
N SER A 50 -5.85 3.59 -18.76
CA SER A 50 -5.86 4.97 -19.26
C SER A 50 -5.67 5.93 -18.09
N LEU A 51 -4.94 7.03 -18.32
CA LEU A 51 -4.78 8.08 -17.30
C LEU A 51 -5.94 9.07 -17.28
N GLU A 52 -7.05 8.73 -17.93
CA GLU A 52 -8.25 9.54 -17.94
C GLU A 52 -8.93 9.60 -16.57
N HIS A 53 -9.59 10.71 -16.31
CA HIS A 53 -10.32 10.89 -15.07
C HIS A 53 -11.56 9.98 -15.02
N MET A 54 -11.76 9.36 -13.88
CA MET A 54 -12.88 8.46 -13.66
C MET A 54 -14.07 9.21 -13.07
N SER A 55 -15.27 8.75 -13.39
CA SER A 55 -16.47 9.12 -12.63
C SER A 55 -16.43 8.49 -11.24
N GLY A 56 -17.17 9.02 -10.26
CA GLY A 56 -17.21 8.46 -8.90
C GLY A 56 -17.64 6.99 -8.88
N LYS A 57 -18.61 6.62 -9.71
CA LYS A 57 -19.05 5.21 -9.83
C LYS A 57 -17.96 4.32 -10.42
N THR A 58 -17.25 4.79 -11.43
CA THR A 58 -16.13 4.07 -12.06
C THR A 58 -14.98 3.91 -11.08
N TYR A 59 -14.61 4.96 -10.36
CA TYR A 59 -13.57 4.93 -9.33
C TYR A 59 -13.90 3.90 -8.24
N LEU A 60 -15.11 3.93 -7.70
CA LEU A 60 -15.58 2.97 -6.71
C LEU A 60 -15.56 1.52 -7.24
N LYS A 61 -16.00 1.31 -8.49
CA LYS A 61 -15.95 -0.01 -9.12
C LYS A 61 -14.51 -0.54 -9.18
N HIS A 62 -13.56 0.27 -9.64
CA HIS A 62 -12.16 -0.14 -9.71
C HIS A 62 -11.55 -0.40 -8.34
N PHE A 63 -11.87 0.44 -7.34
CA PHE A 63 -11.49 0.21 -5.94
C PHE A 63 -12.00 -1.14 -5.41
N LEU A 64 -13.30 -1.44 -5.60
CA LEU A 64 -13.89 -2.70 -5.13
C LEU A 64 -13.33 -3.91 -5.87
N CYS A 65 -13.18 -3.83 -7.19
CA CYS A 65 -12.60 -4.90 -7.99
C CYS A 65 -11.14 -5.17 -7.59
N PHE A 66 -10.34 -4.13 -7.42
CA PHE A 66 -8.92 -4.26 -7.01
C PHE A 66 -8.80 -4.94 -5.65
N ASN A 67 -9.54 -4.46 -4.66
CA ASN A 67 -9.51 -5.03 -3.31
C ASN A 67 -10.11 -6.45 -3.28
N GLY A 68 -11.19 -6.70 -4.02
CA GLY A 68 -11.78 -8.03 -4.14
C GLY A 68 -10.83 -9.05 -4.76
N LEU A 69 -10.15 -8.69 -5.85
CA LEU A 69 -9.18 -9.56 -6.51
C LEU A 69 -7.94 -9.82 -5.65
N THR A 70 -7.36 -8.78 -5.04
CA THR A 70 -6.18 -8.93 -4.18
C THR A 70 -6.50 -9.72 -2.92
N GLY A 71 -7.67 -9.51 -2.31
CA GLY A 71 -8.14 -10.28 -1.16
C GLY A 71 -8.43 -11.74 -1.50
N ALA A 72 -9.09 -12.02 -2.61
CA ALA A 72 -9.34 -13.38 -3.06
C ALA A 72 -8.04 -14.13 -3.38
N LEU A 73 -7.10 -13.49 -4.06
CA LEU A 73 -5.78 -14.06 -4.35
C LEU A 73 -5.02 -14.38 -3.06
N ALA A 74 -4.99 -13.44 -2.10
CA ALA A 74 -4.36 -13.63 -0.80
C ALA A 74 -4.99 -14.81 -0.04
N PHE A 75 -6.31 -14.89 0.00
CA PHE A 75 -7.03 -15.98 0.62
C PHE A 75 -6.65 -17.34 0.02
N ILE A 76 -6.64 -17.46 -1.31
CA ILE A 76 -6.26 -18.70 -2.01
C ILE A 76 -4.80 -19.07 -1.70
N LEU A 77 -3.88 -18.11 -1.73
CA LEU A 77 -2.46 -18.36 -1.46
C LEU A 77 -2.21 -18.81 -0.02
N LEU A 78 -2.95 -18.28 0.95
CA LEU A 78 -2.88 -18.71 2.36
C LEU A 78 -3.44 -20.13 2.57
N LEU A 79 -4.51 -20.50 1.85
CA LEU A 79 -5.07 -21.85 1.86
C LEU A 79 -4.15 -22.88 1.20
N THR A 80 -3.29 -22.45 0.30
CA THR A 80 -2.43 -23.33 -0.49
C THR A 80 -0.95 -23.23 -0.14
N GLN A 81 -0.60 -22.49 0.90
CA GLN A 81 0.80 -22.13 1.20
C GLN A 81 1.72 -23.33 1.43
N GLN A 82 1.21 -24.45 1.94
CA GLN A 82 2.02 -25.66 2.18
C GLN A 82 2.63 -26.25 0.90
N TRP A 83 1.99 -26.02 -0.25
CA TRP A 83 2.45 -26.52 -1.56
C TRP A 83 3.26 -25.49 -2.35
N LEU A 84 3.38 -24.28 -1.83
CA LEU A 84 4.14 -23.21 -2.48
C LEU A 84 5.63 -23.36 -2.16
N TRP A 85 6.44 -22.79 -3.03
CA TRP A 85 7.88 -22.70 -2.84
C TRP A 85 8.22 -21.78 -1.65
N LEU A 86 9.49 -21.78 -1.23
CA LEU A 86 9.98 -21.02 -0.09
C LEU A 86 9.27 -21.40 1.24
N ASN A 87 9.08 -22.71 1.44
CA ASN A 87 8.56 -23.30 2.67
C ASN A 87 9.57 -24.24 3.34
N PRO A 88 10.75 -23.75 3.78
CA PRO A 88 11.79 -24.62 4.37
C PRO A 88 11.36 -25.22 5.72
N ASN A 89 10.44 -24.57 6.42
CA ASN A 89 9.95 -25.02 7.72
C ASN A 89 8.78 -26.00 7.63
N HIS A 90 8.35 -26.38 6.40
CA HIS A 90 7.19 -27.24 6.16
C HIS A 90 5.90 -26.77 6.84
N ASN A 91 5.70 -25.45 6.89
CA ASN A 91 4.50 -24.84 7.46
C ASN A 91 3.26 -25.30 6.70
N LEU A 92 2.23 -25.70 7.46
CA LEU A 92 0.96 -26.16 6.90
C LEU A 92 0.14 -24.98 6.34
N SER A 93 -0.84 -25.32 5.49
CA SER A 93 -1.84 -24.34 5.04
C SER A 93 -2.67 -23.83 6.21
N GLN A 94 -3.09 -22.57 6.12
CA GLN A 94 -4.02 -22.02 7.11
C GLN A 94 -5.42 -22.70 6.97
N SER A 95 -6.14 -22.79 8.09
CA SER A 95 -7.56 -23.17 8.03
C SER A 95 -8.36 -22.11 7.28
N VAL A 96 -9.51 -22.49 6.72
CA VAL A 96 -10.38 -21.57 5.95
C VAL A 96 -10.71 -20.31 6.75
N SER A 97 -11.06 -20.49 8.03
CA SER A 97 -11.40 -19.36 8.92
C SER A 97 -10.20 -18.45 9.16
N LEU A 98 -9.01 -19.02 9.41
CA LEU A 98 -7.80 -18.25 9.66
C LEU A 98 -7.31 -17.53 8.40
N ALA A 99 -7.34 -18.21 7.24
CA ALA A 99 -6.96 -17.60 5.96
C ALA A 99 -7.88 -16.43 5.58
N PHE A 100 -9.19 -16.58 5.82
CA PHE A 100 -10.15 -15.50 5.59
C PHE A 100 -9.88 -14.33 6.52
N ASN A 101 -9.69 -14.59 7.81
CA ASN A 101 -9.39 -13.54 8.79
C ASN A 101 -8.09 -12.81 8.45
N THR A 102 -7.03 -13.56 8.10
CA THR A 102 -5.74 -13.00 7.69
C THR A 102 -5.89 -12.12 6.44
N ALA A 103 -6.51 -12.64 5.39
CA ALA A 103 -6.70 -11.90 4.15
C ALA A 103 -7.54 -10.62 4.38
N ALA A 104 -8.64 -10.70 5.11
CA ALA A 104 -9.48 -9.56 5.44
C ALA A 104 -8.73 -8.51 6.29
N SER A 105 -7.98 -8.95 7.29
CA SER A 105 -7.23 -8.08 8.19
C SER A 105 -6.16 -7.26 7.45
N PHE A 106 -5.38 -7.90 6.57
CA PHE A 106 -4.36 -7.19 5.80
C PHE A 106 -4.93 -6.38 4.64
N LEU A 107 -6.05 -6.83 4.05
CA LEU A 107 -6.75 -6.08 3.02
C LEU A 107 -7.34 -4.76 3.53
N THR A 108 -7.85 -4.77 4.77
CA THR A 108 -8.43 -3.58 5.42
C THR A 108 -7.40 -2.76 6.18
N ASN A 109 -6.11 -3.09 6.06
CA ASN A 109 -5.00 -2.45 6.75
C ASN A 109 -5.11 -2.47 8.30
N THR A 110 -5.82 -3.45 8.85
CA THR A 110 -5.94 -3.66 10.31
C THR A 110 -4.69 -4.37 10.86
N ASN A 111 -4.10 -5.27 10.06
CA ASN A 111 -2.87 -6.01 10.35
C ASN A 111 -2.91 -6.83 11.64
N LEU A 112 -4.10 -7.33 12.01
CA LEU A 112 -4.28 -8.17 13.19
C LEU A 112 -3.99 -9.64 12.85
N GLN A 113 -3.10 -10.26 13.62
CA GLN A 113 -2.71 -11.66 13.43
C GLN A 113 -3.03 -12.48 14.69
N HIS A 114 -3.50 -13.73 14.50
CA HIS A 114 -3.74 -14.71 15.56
C HIS A 114 -2.66 -15.79 15.62
N TYR A 115 -1.54 -15.60 14.93
CA TYR A 115 -0.44 -16.55 14.81
C TYR A 115 0.90 -15.79 14.74
N ALA A 116 1.98 -16.47 15.06
CA ALA A 116 3.33 -15.95 14.81
C ALA A 116 3.69 -16.16 13.33
N GLY A 117 4.16 -15.09 12.67
CA GLY A 117 4.50 -15.14 11.25
C GLY A 117 5.54 -16.20 10.91
N GLU A 118 6.54 -16.39 11.80
CA GLU A 118 7.65 -17.32 11.64
C GLU A 118 7.20 -18.80 11.60
N THR A 119 6.12 -19.14 12.29
CA THR A 119 5.61 -20.51 12.39
C THR A 119 4.31 -20.75 11.65
N GLY A 120 3.54 -19.69 11.37
CA GLY A 120 2.23 -19.77 10.74
C GLY A 120 2.21 -19.47 9.24
N LEU A 121 3.29 -18.86 8.71
CA LEU A 121 3.40 -18.48 7.30
C LEU A 121 4.66 -19.06 6.65
N THR A 122 4.57 -19.38 5.36
CA THR A 122 5.76 -19.64 4.55
C THR A 122 6.46 -18.32 4.21
N TYR A 123 7.74 -18.37 3.86
CA TYR A 123 8.46 -17.17 3.41
C TYR A 123 7.79 -16.55 2.17
N PHE A 124 7.26 -17.40 1.27
CA PHE A 124 6.53 -16.91 0.10
C PHE A 124 5.28 -16.11 0.50
N THR A 125 4.45 -16.64 1.40
CA THR A 125 3.22 -15.92 1.82
C THR A 125 3.53 -14.68 2.64
N GLN A 126 4.57 -14.72 3.47
CA GLN A 126 4.98 -13.56 4.25
C GLN A 126 5.48 -12.42 3.36
N MET A 127 6.37 -12.72 2.41
CA MET A 127 6.93 -11.73 1.49
C MET A 127 5.96 -11.34 0.38
N GLY A 128 5.34 -12.32 -0.28
CA GLY A 128 4.53 -12.12 -1.47
C GLY A 128 3.07 -11.76 -1.18
N VAL A 129 2.49 -12.25 -0.08
CA VAL A 129 1.08 -11.98 0.24
C VAL A 129 0.98 -10.87 1.27
N ILE A 130 1.55 -11.06 2.46
CA ILE A 130 1.38 -10.11 3.57
C ILE A 130 2.01 -8.76 3.23
N THR A 131 3.27 -8.74 2.80
CA THR A 131 3.95 -7.48 2.45
C THR A 131 3.24 -6.77 1.29
N CYS A 132 2.83 -7.51 0.23
CA CYS A 132 2.09 -6.90 -0.87
C CYS A 132 0.75 -6.30 -0.40
N LEU A 133 0.01 -6.99 0.46
CA LEU A 133 -1.24 -6.46 1.01
C LEU A 133 -1.00 -5.22 1.88
N MET A 134 0.05 -5.18 2.69
CA MET A 134 0.40 -3.99 3.48
C MET A 134 0.60 -2.76 2.61
N PHE A 135 1.28 -2.90 1.47
CA PHE A 135 1.48 -1.79 0.53
C PHE A 135 0.20 -1.45 -0.25
N THR A 136 -0.48 -2.45 -0.78
CA THR A 136 -1.66 -2.22 -1.63
C THR A 136 -2.87 -1.75 -0.85
N SER A 137 -3.10 -2.23 0.38
CA SER A 137 -4.21 -1.76 1.23
C SER A 137 -4.00 -0.32 1.69
N ALA A 138 -2.79 0.04 2.11
CA ALA A 138 -2.46 1.41 2.47
C ALA A 138 -2.65 2.37 1.28
N ALA A 139 -2.16 1.98 0.09
CA ALA A 139 -2.31 2.78 -1.12
C ALA A 139 -3.77 2.89 -1.57
N SER A 140 -4.53 1.81 -1.46
CA SER A 140 -5.96 1.76 -1.78
C SER A 140 -6.76 2.69 -0.86
N GLY A 141 -6.53 2.63 0.45
CA GLY A 141 -7.16 3.53 1.42
C GLY A 141 -6.82 5.00 1.20
N TYR A 142 -5.53 5.29 0.96
CA TYR A 142 -5.08 6.63 0.60
C TYR A 142 -5.78 7.16 -0.64
N SER A 143 -5.89 6.33 -1.69
CA SER A 143 -6.50 6.73 -2.97
C SER A 143 -7.94 7.17 -2.80
N VAL A 144 -8.74 6.44 -2.02
CA VAL A 144 -10.13 6.83 -1.71
C VAL A 144 -10.17 8.11 -0.89
N CYS A 145 -9.31 8.23 0.12
CA CYS A 145 -9.21 9.44 0.95
C CYS A 145 -8.93 10.69 0.09
N ILE A 146 -7.93 10.61 -0.80
CA ILE A 146 -7.58 11.74 -1.68
C ILE A 146 -8.69 12.04 -2.70
N ALA A 147 -9.35 11.03 -3.27
CA ALA A 147 -10.48 11.23 -4.16
C ALA A 147 -11.63 11.97 -3.45
N MET A 148 -11.92 11.62 -2.20
CA MET A 148 -12.91 12.33 -1.37
C MET A 148 -12.46 13.76 -1.05
N LEU A 149 -11.20 13.96 -0.64
CA LEU A 149 -10.68 15.28 -0.32
C LEU A 149 -10.69 16.22 -1.53
N ARG A 150 -10.34 15.74 -2.73
CA ARG A 150 -10.42 16.54 -3.96
C ARG A 150 -11.83 17.08 -4.19
N ARG A 151 -12.85 16.27 -3.92
CA ARG A 151 -14.27 16.71 -4.09
C ARG A 151 -14.74 17.63 -2.97
N LEU A 152 -14.40 17.34 -1.72
CA LEU A 152 -14.84 18.12 -0.56
C LEU A 152 -14.21 19.51 -0.50
N THR A 153 -12.95 19.64 -0.91
CA THR A 153 -12.25 20.93 -0.91
C THR A 153 -12.61 21.82 -2.10
N GLY A 154 -13.28 21.29 -3.10
CA GLY A 154 -13.58 22.04 -4.34
C GLY A 154 -12.32 22.47 -5.12
N MET A 155 -11.13 21.96 -4.75
CA MET A 155 -9.88 22.29 -5.44
C MET A 155 -9.86 21.80 -6.89
N THR A 156 -10.58 20.72 -7.17
CA THR A 156 -10.76 20.18 -8.52
C THR A 156 -12.15 19.59 -8.66
N ASP A 157 -12.77 19.75 -9.83
CA ASP A 157 -14.03 19.04 -10.19
C ASP A 157 -13.79 17.57 -10.51
N ILE A 158 -12.55 17.12 -10.43
CA ILE A 158 -12.05 15.84 -10.91
C ILE A 158 -11.73 14.96 -9.72
N ILE A 159 -12.30 13.74 -9.69
CA ILE A 159 -12.01 12.75 -8.65
C ILE A 159 -10.59 12.16 -8.82
N GLY A 160 -10.13 12.02 -10.06
CA GLY A 160 -8.86 11.42 -10.41
C GLY A 160 -9.01 10.03 -11.06
N ASN A 161 -7.94 9.25 -11.00
CA ASN A 161 -7.91 7.87 -11.49
C ASN A 161 -7.36 6.95 -10.39
N PHE A 162 -8.12 5.92 -10.03
CA PHE A 162 -7.80 5.03 -8.92
C PHE A 162 -6.42 4.39 -9.06
N TYR A 163 -6.10 3.82 -10.22
CA TYR A 163 -4.80 3.15 -10.43
C TYR A 163 -3.63 4.14 -10.44
N GLN A 164 -3.86 5.35 -10.95
CA GLN A 164 -2.86 6.41 -10.89
C GLN A 164 -2.56 6.80 -9.45
N ASP A 165 -3.59 6.97 -8.62
CA ASP A 165 -3.44 7.33 -7.22
C ASP A 165 -2.71 6.22 -6.44
N VAL A 166 -3.09 4.94 -6.64
CA VAL A 166 -2.44 3.78 -6.01
C VAL A 166 -0.96 3.70 -6.40
N VAL A 167 -0.65 3.71 -7.69
CA VAL A 167 0.74 3.59 -8.19
C VAL A 167 1.60 4.75 -7.69
N ARG A 168 1.10 5.98 -7.78
CA ARG A 168 1.84 7.17 -7.30
C ARG A 168 2.12 7.10 -5.81
N PHE A 169 1.16 6.68 -5.01
CA PHE A 169 1.36 6.58 -3.56
C PHE A 169 2.38 5.49 -3.21
N ILE A 170 2.30 4.33 -3.85
CA ILE A 170 3.29 3.25 -3.64
C ILE A 170 4.70 3.73 -4.03
N ILE A 171 4.86 4.24 -5.25
CA ILE A 171 6.18 4.56 -5.82
C ILE A 171 6.79 5.81 -5.18
N ARG A 172 5.99 6.82 -4.89
CA ARG A 172 6.52 8.10 -4.38
C ARG A 172 6.55 8.18 -2.87
N VAL A 173 5.67 7.46 -2.18
CA VAL A 173 5.58 7.55 -0.72
C VAL A 173 6.03 6.25 -0.06
N LEU A 174 5.31 5.15 -0.28
CA LEU A 174 5.56 3.94 0.50
C LEU A 174 6.96 3.36 0.26
N ILE A 175 7.36 3.15 -0.98
CA ILE A 175 8.66 2.52 -1.31
C ILE A 175 9.85 3.37 -0.81
N PRO A 176 9.94 4.68 -1.08
CA PRO A 176 11.07 5.46 -0.61
C PRO A 176 11.22 5.49 0.91
N PHE A 177 10.10 5.65 1.64
CA PHE A 177 10.14 5.64 3.10
C PHE A 177 10.46 4.26 3.66
N ALA A 178 9.86 3.19 3.12
CA ALA A 178 10.17 1.82 3.51
C ALA A 178 11.65 1.50 3.26
N PHE A 179 12.21 1.93 2.13
CA PHE A 179 13.62 1.71 1.79
C PHE A 179 14.57 2.40 2.78
N VAL A 180 14.33 3.67 3.09
CA VAL A 180 15.13 4.40 4.08
C VAL A 180 15.04 3.78 5.46
N LEU A 181 13.82 3.40 5.90
CA LEU A 181 13.62 2.74 7.19
C LEU A 181 14.28 1.36 7.23
N SER A 182 14.23 0.60 6.14
CA SER A 182 14.87 -0.72 6.06
C SER A 182 16.39 -0.60 6.22
N ILE A 183 17.04 0.36 5.56
CA ILE A 183 18.48 0.59 5.72
C ILE A 183 18.79 0.94 7.18
N PHE A 184 17.99 1.80 7.80
CA PHE A 184 18.17 2.15 9.21
C PHE A 184 18.03 0.94 10.13
N LEU A 185 17.00 0.11 9.94
CA LEU A 185 16.76 -1.09 10.74
C LEU A 185 17.90 -2.13 10.57
N ILE A 186 18.34 -2.36 9.34
CA ILE A 186 19.49 -3.23 9.06
C ILE A 186 20.74 -2.74 9.79
N SER A 187 20.98 -1.43 9.84
CA SER A 187 22.10 -0.83 10.55
C SER A 187 22.03 -1.06 12.09
N GLN A 188 20.84 -1.32 12.62
CA GLN A 188 20.60 -1.65 14.03
C GLN A 188 20.59 -3.16 14.31
N GLY A 189 20.92 -3.99 13.32
CA GLY A 189 21.04 -5.44 13.46
C GLY A 189 19.73 -6.21 13.26
N THR A 190 18.70 -5.58 12.70
CA THR A 190 17.49 -6.30 12.26
C THR A 190 17.83 -7.11 11.02
N PRO A 191 17.50 -8.43 10.96
CA PRO A 191 17.80 -9.29 9.83
C PRO A 191 17.02 -8.91 8.57
#